data_9613f742c4f37497b60d263af7c6eb4c
#
_entry.id   9613f742c4f37497b60d263af7c6eb4c
#
_cell.length_a   1.000
_cell.length_b   1.000
_cell.length_c   1.000
_cell.angle_alpha   90.00
_cell.angle_beta   90.00
_cell.angle_gamma   90.00
#
_symmetry.space_group_name_H-M   'P 1'
#
loop_
_entity.id
_entity.type
_entity.pdbx_description
1 polymer ?
#
loop_
_entity_poly.entity_id
_entity_poly.type
_entity_poly.pdbx_seq_one_letter_code
_entity_poly.pdbx_strand_id
1 'polypeptide(L)'
;MRKGVGTRVEAPAPRFRDLSKREAEGLLTRNQVGRIGFSFHDAVDIRPIHYVFDNGWIFGRTSESDKLTTLRHNQWVAFEVDEVAGPFDWKSVIAHGTFYRLEAEGSEYDLKLYDRGLDTLRRLMPTALTEADPVPFRTEVFGIAIDSISGRSCSSRSKNRAGLQ
;
A
#
# COMPACT_ATOMS: atom_id res chain seq x y z
N MET A 1 47.20 -36.40 14.63
CA MET A 1 46.31 -35.69 13.68
C MET A 1 44.94 -35.48 14.31
N ARG A 2 44.70 -34.32 14.94
CA ARG A 2 43.40 -34.01 15.58
C ARG A 2 42.54 -33.32 14.52
N LYS A 3 41.42 -33.96 14.13
CA LYS A 3 40.39 -33.36 13.31
C LYS A 3 39.66 -32.28 14.10
N GLY A 4 39.80 -31.03 13.70
CA GLY A 4 39.03 -29.92 14.25
C GLY A 4 37.54 -30.10 13.88
N VAL A 5 36.74 -30.26 14.93
CA VAL A 5 35.27 -30.20 14.81
C VAL A 5 34.92 -28.73 14.62
N GLY A 6 34.68 -28.34 13.37
CA GLY A 6 34.16 -27.02 13.06
C GLY A 6 32.74 -26.91 13.62
N THR A 7 32.57 -26.07 14.62
CA THR A 7 31.26 -25.69 15.17
C THR A 7 30.46 -25.02 14.04
N ARG A 8 29.52 -25.76 13.49
CA ARG A 8 28.53 -25.22 12.53
C ARG A 8 27.70 -24.21 13.30
N VAL A 9 27.96 -22.91 13.11
CA VAL A 9 27.09 -21.86 13.63
C VAL A 9 25.80 -21.95 12.84
N GLU A 10 24.78 -22.55 13.44
CA GLU A 10 23.43 -22.60 12.88
C GLU A 10 22.90 -21.15 12.77
N ALA A 11 22.61 -20.71 11.55
CA ALA A 11 21.96 -19.43 11.36
C ALA A 11 20.58 -19.45 12.06
N PRO A 12 20.20 -18.38 12.76
CA PRO A 12 18.93 -18.35 13.47
C PRO A 12 17.77 -18.56 12.48
N ALA A 13 16.85 -19.46 12.83
CA ALA A 13 15.67 -19.75 12.02
C ALA A 13 14.83 -18.49 11.80
N PRO A 14 14.29 -18.29 10.58
CA PRO A 14 13.44 -17.15 10.28
C PRO A 14 12.18 -17.18 11.13
N ARG A 15 11.77 -15.99 11.62
CA ARG A 15 10.57 -15.82 12.44
C ARG A 15 9.51 -15.09 11.64
N PHE A 16 8.33 -15.68 11.52
CA PHE A 16 7.13 -15.10 10.92
C PHE A 16 6.22 -14.59 12.03
N ARG A 17 5.63 -13.42 11.83
CA ARG A 17 4.61 -12.90 12.73
C ARG A 17 3.62 -12.00 11.98
N ASP A 18 2.44 -11.87 12.53
CA ASP A 18 1.48 -10.88 12.07
C ASP A 18 1.87 -9.48 12.57
N LEU A 19 1.58 -8.48 11.76
CA LEU A 19 1.72 -7.08 12.13
C LEU A 19 0.47 -6.62 12.87
N SER A 20 0.65 -5.79 13.89
CA SER A 20 -0.45 -5.05 14.47
C SER A 20 -1.04 -4.04 13.47
N LYS A 21 -2.27 -3.59 13.69
CA LYS A 21 -2.90 -2.57 12.85
C LYS A 21 -2.02 -1.31 12.72
N ARG A 22 -1.45 -0.85 13.83
CA ARG A 22 -0.54 0.31 13.85
C ARG A 22 0.71 0.10 13.00
N GLU A 23 1.30 -1.10 13.04
CA GLU A 23 2.47 -1.43 12.22
C GLU A 23 2.10 -1.49 10.73
N ALA A 24 0.94 -2.06 10.40
CA ALA A 24 0.43 -2.14 9.04
C ALA A 24 0.12 -0.75 8.47
N GLU A 25 -0.58 0.09 9.21
CA GLU A 25 -0.84 1.49 8.83
C GLU A 25 0.46 2.29 8.70
N GLY A 26 1.45 2.05 9.58
CA GLY A 26 2.77 2.64 9.47
C GLY A 26 3.51 2.25 8.19
N LEU A 27 3.33 1.00 7.70
CA LEU A 27 3.87 0.57 6.40
C LEU A 27 3.21 1.32 5.24
N LEU A 28 1.88 1.44 5.27
CA LEU A 28 1.12 2.21 4.27
C LEU A 28 1.52 3.69 4.26
N THR A 29 1.76 4.28 5.42
CA THR A 29 2.08 5.72 5.54
C THR A 29 3.44 6.08 4.97
N ARG A 30 4.47 5.23 5.14
CA ARG A 30 5.84 5.56 4.72
C ARG A 30 6.19 5.15 3.30
N ASN A 31 5.34 4.31 2.67
CA ASN A 31 5.50 3.90 1.28
C ASN A 31 4.61 4.75 0.37
N GLN A 32 4.98 4.86 -0.90
CA GLN A 32 4.33 5.71 -1.90
C GLN A 32 3.90 4.95 -3.16
N VAL A 33 4.31 3.70 -3.28
CA VAL A 33 3.94 2.80 -4.36
C VAL A 33 3.35 1.54 -3.77
N GLY A 34 2.20 1.15 -4.26
CA GLY A 34 1.54 -0.09 -3.91
C GLY A 34 0.94 -0.76 -5.15
N ARG A 35 0.29 -1.86 -4.95
CA ARG A 35 -0.36 -2.64 -6.02
C ARG A 35 -1.83 -2.77 -5.72
N ILE A 36 -2.67 -2.29 -6.63
CA ILE A 36 -4.11 -2.52 -6.58
C ILE A 36 -4.45 -3.78 -7.36
N GLY A 37 -5.14 -4.71 -6.71
CA GLY A 37 -5.71 -5.91 -7.31
C GLY A 37 -7.23 -5.78 -7.43
N PHE A 38 -7.78 -6.13 -8.58
CA PHE A 38 -9.22 -6.10 -8.85
C PHE A 38 -9.60 -7.22 -9.82
N SER A 39 -10.88 -7.56 -9.84
CA SER A 39 -11.39 -8.63 -10.71
C SER A 39 -12.57 -8.16 -11.55
N PHE A 40 -12.64 -8.69 -12.77
CA PHE A 40 -13.74 -8.47 -13.70
C PHE A 40 -13.90 -9.72 -14.59
N HIS A 41 -15.11 -10.29 -14.65
CA HIS A 41 -15.41 -11.50 -15.43
C HIS A 41 -14.38 -12.63 -15.19
N ASP A 42 -14.15 -12.99 -13.91
CA ASP A 42 -13.23 -14.03 -13.46
C ASP A 42 -11.74 -13.81 -13.80
N ALA A 43 -11.41 -12.68 -14.46
CA ALA A 43 -10.03 -12.26 -14.64
C ALA A 43 -9.58 -11.35 -13.49
N VAL A 44 -8.38 -11.63 -12.95
CA VAL A 44 -7.76 -10.80 -11.92
C VAL A 44 -6.65 -9.98 -12.56
N ASP A 45 -6.64 -8.68 -12.30
CA ASP A 45 -5.58 -7.79 -12.72
C ASP A 45 -4.91 -7.12 -11.52
N ILE A 46 -3.61 -6.83 -11.65
CA ILE A 46 -2.80 -6.18 -10.62
C ILE A 46 -2.03 -5.04 -11.28
N ARG A 47 -2.13 -3.83 -10.69
CA ARG A 47 -1.47 -2.64 -11.21
C ARG A 47 -0.68 -1.91 -10.13
N PRO A 48 0.58 -1.51 -10.40
CA PRO A 48 1.29 -0.59 -9.53
C PRO A 48 0.67 0.80 -9.64
N ILE A 49 0.54 1.46 -8.49
CA ILE A 49 0.06 2.84 -8.41
C ILE A 49 0.82 3.63 -7.36
N HIS A 50 0.99 4.93 -7.62
CA HIS A 50 1.37 5.87 -6.57
C HIS A 50 0.15 6.20 -5.71
N TYR A 51 0.36 6.27 -4.41
CA TYR A 51 -0.71 6.51 -3.46
C TYR A 51 -0.24 7.31 -2.25
N VAL A 52 -1.21 7.82 -1.50
CA VAL A 52 -1.01 8.34 -0.15
C VAL A 52 -2.06 7.72 0.77
N PHE A 53 -1.63 7.24 1.92
CA PHE A 53 -2.53 6.73 2.97
C PHE A 53 -2.87 7.85 3.95
N ASP A 54 -4.15 7.99 4.29
CA ASP A 54 -4.66 8.93 5.27
C ASP A 54 -5.90 8.39 5.98
N ASN A 55 -5.78 8.11 7.28
CA ASN A 55 -6.90 7.72 8.16
C ASN A 55 -7.89 6.70 7.55
N GLY A 56 -7.39 5.51 7.21
CA GLY A 56 -8.22 4.42 6.67
C GLY A 56 -8.59 4.57 5.19
N TRP A 57 -8.03 5.57 4.50
CA TRP A 57 -8.18 5.77 3.08
C TRP A 57 -6.86 5.69 2.35
N ILE A 58 -6.89 5.12 1.16
CA ILE A 58 -5.81 5.17 0.19
C ILE A 58 -6.27 6.07 -0.94
N PHE A 59 -5.57 7.18 -1.16
CA PHE A 59 -5.84 8.09 -2.25
C PHE A 59 -4.81 7.93 -3.37
N GLY A 60 -5.28 7.99 -4.60
CA GLY A 60 -4.44 7.92 -5.78
C GLY A 60 -5.07 8.65 -6.95
N ARG A 61 -4.35 8.68 -8.08
CA ARG A 61 -4.89 9.18 -9.33
C ARG A 61 -4.46 8.33 -10.51
N THR A 62 -5.28 8.33 -11.55
CA THR A 62 -5.06 7.56 -12.76
C THR A 62 -5.59 8.33 -13.98
N SER A 63 -5.31 7.84 -15.18
CA SER A 63 -5.97 8.26 -16.39
C SER A 63 -7.30 7.53 -16.55
N GLU A 64 -8.22 8.13 -17.31
CA GLU A 64 -9.40 7.40 -17.77
C GLU A 64 -8.95 6.19 -18.62
N SER A 65 -9.47 5.02 -18.30
CA SER A 65 -9.07 3.76 -18.94
C SER A 65 -10.10 2.67 -18.70
N ASP A 66 -10.00 1.56 -19.43
CA ASP A 66 -10.82 0.36 -19.24
C ASP A 66 -10.80 -0.16 -17.79
N LYS A 67 -9.71 0.12 -17.06
CA LYS A 67 -9.60 -0.19 -15.63
C LYS A 67 -10.63 0.53 -14.77
N LEU A 68 -10.88 1.82 -15.02
CA LEU A 68 -11.92 2.58 -14.30
C LEU A 68 -13.32 2.05 -14.63
N THR A 69 -13.55 1.65 -15.87
CA THR A 69 -14.80 1.01 -16.27
C THR A 69 -15.00 -0.30 -15.53
N THR A 70 -13.96 -1.10 -15.41
CA THR A 70 -13.96 -2.34 -14.63
C THR A 70 -14.29 -2.09 -13.14
N LEU A 71 -13.62 -1.13 -12.52
CA LEU A 71 -13.82 -0.77 -11.12
C LEU A 71 -15.20 -0.15 -10.83
N ARG A 72 -15.88 0.40 -11.83
CA ARG A 72 -17.28 0.82 -11.71
C ARG A 72 -18.25 -0.34 -11.55
N HIS A 73 -17.93 -1.50 -12.12
CA HIS A 73 -18.76 -2.71 -12.02
C HIS A 73 -18.45 -3.54 -10.77
N ASN A 74 -17.19 -3.58 -10.36
CA ASN A 74 -16.76 -4.25 -9.15
C ASN A 74 -15.80 -3.34 -8.37
N GLN A 75 -16.35 -2.67 -7.36
CA GLN A 75 -15.60 -1.73 -6.53
C GLN A 75 -14.74 -2.41 -5.44
N TRP A 76 -14.91 -3.71 -5.22
CA TRP A 76 -14.13 -4.44 -4.24
C TRP A 76 -12.72 -4.68 -4.74
N VAL A 77 -11.74 -4.21 -3.98
CA VAL A 77 -10.32 -4.27 -4.36
C VAL A 77 -9.46 -4.77 -3.21
N ALA A 78 -8.33 -5.35 -3.58
CA ALA A 78 -7.21 -5.57 -2.69
C ALA A 78 -6.11 -4.55 -3.00
N PHE A 79 -5.44 -4.08 -1.95
CA PHE A 79 -4.31 -3.19 -2.09
C PHE A 79 -3.13 -3.73 -1.26
N GLU A 80 -1.98 -3.84 -1.88
CA GLU A 80 -0.80 -4.45 -1.28
C GLU A 80 0.39 -3.50 -1.30
N VAL A 81 1.16 -3.52 -0.20
CA VAL A 81 2.46 -2.84 -0.07
C VAL A 81 3.42 -3.75 0.66
N ASP A 82 4.65 -3.83 0.16
CA ASP A 82 5.71 -4.62 0.76
C ASP A 82 7.02 -3.84 0.92
N GLU A 83 7.82 -4.28 1.87
CA GLU A 83 9.22 -3.89 2.06
C GLU A 83 10.05 -5.17 2.13
N VAL A 84 10.90 -5.39 1.14
CA VAL A 84 11.71 -6.60 1.03
C VAL A 84 13.19 -6.25 1.06
N ALA A 85 13.87 -6.62 2.14
CA ALA A 85 15.34 -6.50 2.26
C ALA A 85 16.04 -7.82 1.89
N GLY A 86 15.34 -8.94 1.97
CA GLY A 86 15.87 -10.26 1.63
C GLY A 86 14.84 -11.38 1.79
N PRO A 87 15.20 -12.64 1.47
CA PRO A 87 14.27 -13.78 1.49
C PRO A 87 13.61 -14.01 2.86
N PHE A 88 14.30 -13.62 3.93
CA PHE A 88 13.85 -13.77 5.33
C PHE A 88 13.87 -12.44 6.09
N ASP A 89 13.80 -11.32 5.39
CA ASP A 89 13.71 -9.98 5.98
C ASP A 89 12.77 -9.13 5.14
N TRP A 90 11.48 -9.21 5.45
CA TRP A 90 10.42 -8.51 4.72
C TRP A 90 9.21 -8.21 5.59
N LYS A 91 8.42 -7.27 5.14
CA LYS A 91 7.09 -6.94 5.65
C LYS A 91 6.15 -6.76 4.48
N SER A 92 4.91 -7.22 4.63
CA SER A 92 3.86 -7.01 3.65
C SER A 92 2.56 -6.68 4.35
N VAL A 93 1.77 -5.82 3.74
CA VAL A 93 0.43 -5.43 4.17
C VAL A 93 -0.54 -5.59 3.02
N ILE A 94 -1.68 -6.21 3.31
CA ILE A 94 -2.82 -6.29 2.39
C ILE A 94 -4.00 -5.58 3.04
N ALA A 95 -4.56 -4.61 2.35
CA ALA A 95 -5.81 -3.96 2.68
C ALA A 95 -6.88 -4.38 1.68
N HIS A 96 -8.08 -4.72 2.16
CA HIS A 96 -9.25 -4.88 1.32
C HIS A 96 -10.17 -3.69 1.54
N GLY A 97 -10.83 -3.25 0.48
CA GLY A 97 -11.69 -2.08 0.59
C GLY A 97 -12.48 -1.81 -0.67
N THR A 98 -13.24 -0.73 -0.60
CA THR A 98 -14.12 -0.28 -1.65
C THR A 98 -13.49 0.89 -2.40
N PHE A 99 -13.41 0.75 -3.72
CA PHE A 99 -12.90 1.78 -4.61
C PHE A 99 -13.99 2.81 -4.94
N TYR A 100 -13.63 4.09 -4.86
CA TYR A 100 -14.49 5.22 -5.25
C TYR A 100 -13.73 6.13 -6.21
N ARG A 101 -14.34 6.41 -7.37
CA ARG A 101 -13.94 7.56 -8.18
C ARG A 101 -14.41 8.81 -7.45
N LEU A 102 -13.50 9.75 -7.21
CA LEU A 102 -13.80 11.00 -6.54
C LEU A 102 -14.00 12.10 -7.59
N GLU A 103 -15.09 12.81 -7.49
CA GLU A 103 -15.48 13.85 -8.46
C GLU A 103 -15.67 15.19 -7.73
N ALA A 104 -15.26 16.28 -8.38
CA ALA A 104 -15.47 17.65 -7.88
C ALA A 104 -16.93 18.11 -8.06
N GLU A 105 -17.86 17.17 -8.03
CA GLU A 105 -19.30 17.38 -8.22
C GLU A 105 -20.07 16.43 -7.32
N GLY A 106 -21.32 16.74 -7.03
CA GLY A 106 -22.20 15.87 -6.24
C GLY A 106 -22.62 16.49 -4.91
N SER A 107 -22.80 15.65 -3.91
CA SER A 107 -23.20 16.08 -2.56
C SER A 107 -22.06 16.82 -1.84
N GLU A 108 -22.40 17.53 -0.74
CA GLU A 108 -21.39 18.15 0.12
C GLU A 108 -20.36 17.15 0.65
N TYR A 109 -20.78 15.91 0.89
CA TYR A 109 -19.89 14.83 1.30
C TYR A 109 -18.91 14.45 0.17
N ASP A 110 -19.39 14.33 -1.08
CA ASP A 110 -18.55 13.97 -2.22
C ASP A 110 -17.50 15.05 -2.49
N LEU A 111 -17.88 16.32 -2.43
CA LEU A 111 -16.97 17.46 -2.57
C LEU A 111 -15.89 17.45 -1.50
N LYS A 112 -16.27 17.27 -0.23
CA LYS A 112 -15.30 17.19 0.88
C LYS A 112 -14.34 16.02 0.74
N LEU A 113 -14.82 14.87 0.27
CA LEU A 113 -13.99 13.69 0.06
C LEU A 113 -13.03 13.91 -1.11
N TYR A 114 -13.48 14.53 -2.20
CA TYR A 114 -12.62 14.91 -3.32
C TYR A 114 -11.52 15.89 -2.87
N ASP A 115 -11.88 16.97 -2.16
CA ASP A 115 -10.93 17.96 -1.67
C ASP A 115 -9.91 17.31 -0.73
N ARG A 116 -10.35 16.47 0.19
CA ARG A 116 -9.46 15.70 1.07
C ARG A 116 -8.50 14.81 0.28
N GLY A 117 -9.00 14.11 -0.72
CA GLY A 117 -8.20 13.25 -1.59
C GLY A 117 -7.13 14.04 -2.35
N LEU A 118 -7.52 15.16 -2.95
CA LEU A 118 -6.63 16.03 -3.70
C LEU A 118 -5.57 16.67 -2.80
N ASP A 119 -5.95 17.20 -1.64
CA ASP A 119 -5.01 17.80 -0.68
C ASP A 119 -4.01 16.75 -0.16
N THR A 120 -4.48 15.53 0.09
CA THR A 120 -3.63 14.43 0.52
C THR A 120 -2.64 14.03 -0.58
N LEU A 121 -3.07 13.94 -1.84
CA LEU A 121 -2.20 13.67 -2.99
C LEU A 121 -1.17 14.77 -3.20
N ARG A 122 -1.51 16.03 -2.96
CA ARG A 122 -0.60 17.17 -3.09
C ARG A 122 0.50 17.19 -2.03
N ARG A 123 0.40 16.42 -0.95
CA ARG A 123 1.52 16.18 -0.02
C ARG A 123 2.65 15.40 -0.69
N LEU A 124 2.32 14.47 -1.60
CA LEU A 124 3.29 13.71 -2.39
C LEU A 124 3.68 14.44 -3.68
N MET A 125 2.73 15.06 -4.35
CA MET A 125 2.89 15.71 -5.63
C MET A 125 2.19 17.09 -5.61
N PRO A 126 2.88 18.13 -5.17
CA PRO A 126 2.29 19.46 -4.95
C PRO A 126 1.62 20.08 -6.17
N THR A 127 2.09 19.73 -7.38
CA THR A 127 1.57 20.23 -8.65
C THR A 127 0.45 19.36 -9.25
N ALA A 128 -0.02 18.34 -8.53
CA ALA A 128 -1.08 17.46 -9.02
C ALA A 128 -2.34 18.25 -9.43
N LEU A 129 -2.83 18.01 -10.65
CA LEU A 129 -3.98 18.67 -11.25
C LEU A 129 -3.86 20.20 -11.31
N THR A 130 -2.65 20.70 -11.59
CA THR A 130 -2.37 22.10 -11.93
C THR A 130 -1.76 22.18 -13.33
N GLU A 131 -1.58 23.40 -13.84
CA GLU A 131 -0.90 23.62 -15.13
C GLU A 131 0.56 23.12 -15.15
N ALA A 132 1.19 23.05 -13.97
CA ALA A 132 2.57 22.56 -13.80
C ALA A 132 2.65 21.04 -13.53
N ASP A 133 1.56 20.31 -13.72
CA ASP A 133 1.52 18.86 -13.46
C ASP A 133 2.39 18.10 -14.49
N PRO A 134 3.40 17.34 -14.04
CA PRO A 134 4.28 16.59 -14.95
C PRO A 134 3.56 15.42 -15.66
N VAL A 135 2.38 15.01 -15.18
CA VAL A 135 1.57 13.92 -15.75
C VAL A 135 0.09 14.35 -15.91
N PRO A 136 -0.18 15.37 -16.73
CA PRO A 136 -1.49 16.01 -16.84
C PRO A 136 -2.60 15.07 -17.35
N PHE A 137 -2.25 13.94 -17.94
CA PHE A 137 -3.20 12.91 -18.41
C PHE A 137 -3.79 12.05 -17.28
N ARG A 138 -3.28 12.15 -16.05
CA ARG A 138 -3.82 11.45 -14.87
C ARG A 138 -4.80 12.37 -14.13
N THR A 139 -5.97 12.52 -14.70
CA THR A 139 -7.00 13.46 -14.24
C THR A 139 -7.95 12.87 -13.19
N GLU A 140 -8.02 11.53 -13.13
CA GLU A 140 -9.01 10.84 -12.31
C GLU A 140 -8.48 10.61 -10.91
N VAL A 141 -9.05 11.29 -9.93
CA VAL A 141 -8.78 11.07 -8.50
C VAL A 141 -9.64 9.92 -8.00
N PHE A 142 -9.07 9.05 -7.19
CA PHE A 142 -9.80 7.97 -6.55
C PHE A 142 -9.42 7.82 -5.08
N GLY A 143 -10.31 7.21 -4.33
CA GLY A 143 -10.08 6.77 -2.97
C GLY A 143 -10.46 5.30 -2.79
N ILE A 144 -9.74 4.59 -1.93
CA ILE A 144 -10.11 3.27 -1.46
C ILE A 144 -10.40 3.39 0.04
N ALA A 145 -11.66 3.20 0.42
CA ALA A 145 -12.04 3.07 1.82
C ALA A 145 -11.63 1.68 2.31
N ILE A 146 -10.75 1.62 3.30
CA ILE A 146 -10.25 0.34 3.83
C ILE A 146 -11.28 -0.27 4.77
N ASP A 147 -11.74 -1.48 4.47
CA ASP A 147 -12.63 -2.28 5.30
C ASP A 147 -11.87 -3.20 6.25
N SER A 148 -10.76 -3.77 5.76
CA SER A 148 -9.90 -4.62 6.56
C SER A 148 -8.43 -4.47 6.18
N ILE A 149 -7.56 -4.66 7.15
CA ILE A 149 -6.11 -4.60 6.97
C ILE A 149 -5.44 -5.77 7.70
N SER A 150 -4.51 -6.42 7.03
CA SER A 150 -3.68 -7.46 7.60
C SER A 150 -2.23 -7.26 7.16
N GLY A 151 -1.30 -7.69 7.98
CA GLY A 151 0.12 -7.60 7.62
C GLY A 151 0.92 -8.73 8.23
N ARG A 152 1.96 -9.13 7.55
CA ARG A 152 2.93 -10.14 8.00
C ARG A 152 4.35 -9.65 7.84
N SER A 153 5.23 -10.20 8.66
CA SER A 153 6.66 -9.97 8.57
C SER A 153 7.42 -11.27 8.75
N CYS A 154 8.58 -11.32 8.11
CA CYS A 154 9.61 -12.31 8.37
C CYS A 154 10.90 -11.61 8.77
N SER A 155 11.61 -12.11 9.77
CA SER A 155 12.95 -11.64 10.11
C SER A 155 13.84 -12.81 10.52
N SER A 156 15.07 -12.83 10.02
CA SER A 156 16.13 -13.75 10.45
C SER A 156 16.98 -13.19 11.59
N ARG A 157 16.84 -11.90 11.93
CA ARG A 157 17.59 -11.26 13.02
C ARG A 157 16.93 -11.54 14.35
N SER A 158 17.64 -12.23 15.22
CA SER A 158 17.40 -12.14 16.67
C SER A 158 17.51 -10.65 17.04
N LYS A 159 16.47 -10.04 17.61
CA LYS A 159 16.65 -8.78 18.34
C LYS A 159 17.60 -9.09 19.49
N ASN A 160 18.90 -8.85 19.31
CA ASN A 160 19.79 -8.69 20.43
C ASN A 160 19.18 -7.58 21.29
N ARG A 161 18.70 -7.95 22.46
CA ARG A 161 18.54 -7.01 23.57
C ARG A 161 19.95 -6.45 23.82
N ALA A 162 20.27 -5.33 23.16
CA ALA A 162 21.37 -4.50 23.60
C ALA A 162 20.93 -3.93 24.95
N GLY A 163 21.37 -4.48 25.99
CA GLY A 163 22.28 -4.10 27.00
C GLY A 163 21.83 -2.88 27.77
N LEU A 164 21.22 -3.16 28.92
CA LEU A 164 21.40 -2.32 30.08
C LEU A 164 22.89 -2.41 30.50
N GLN A 165 23.58 -1.33 30.40
CA GLN A 165 24.59 -0.90 31.35
C GLN A 165 24.45 0.60 31.57
#